data_cae556a3f58d5eeec1090084f3eb9612
#
_entry.id   cae556a3f58d5eeec1090084f3eb9612
#
_cell.length_a   1.000
_cell.length_b   1.000
_cell.length_c   1.000
_cell.angle_alpha   90.00
_cell.angle_beta   90.00
_cell.angle_gamma   90.00
#
_symmetry.space_group_name_H-M   'P 1'
#
loop_
_entity.id
_entity.type
_entity.pdbx_description
1 polymer ?
#
loop_
_entity_poly.entity_id
_entity_poly.type
_entity_poly.pdbx_seq_one_letter_code
_entity_poly.pdbx_strand_id
1 'polypeptide(L)'
;MWLSKRIMYENPEPDAATLGTVSIGGEEAAVVTDTEKRRARLIAPGGYCWQPSASENVLVVKGNELYLAGRLVEDAGIETGEVRIYSNGASITLKNDGKIEVSGELWLDGDLYVNGQKMEVP
;
A
#
# COMPACT_ATOMS: atom_id res chain seq x y z
N MET A 1 -11.12 31.02 20.97
CA MET A 1 -11.44 30.14 19.82
C MET A 1 -10.40 30.26 18.75
N TRP A 2 -10.40 31.37 18.02
CA TRP A 2 -9.36 31.58 17.01
C TRP A 2 -7.95 31.61 17.64
N LEU A 3 -7.84 32.08 18.86
CA LEU A 3 -6.56 32.12 19.58
C LEU A 3 -6.00 30.71 19.80
N SER A 4 -6.86 29.79 20.19
CA SER A 4 -6.46 28.39 20.38
C SER A 4 -5.97 27.78 19.08
N LYS A 5 -6.64 28.07 17.98
CA LYS A 5 -6.22 27.61 16.67
C LYS A 5 -4.87 28.17 16.28
N ARG A 6 -4.64 29.44 16.55
CA ARG A 6 -3.34 30.07 16.26
C ARG A 6 -2.22 29.45 17.06
N ILE A 7 -2.47 29.16 18.32
CA ILE A 7 -1.48 28.49 19.16
C ILE A 7 -1.12 27.13 18.60
N MET A 8 -2.10 26.39 18.12
CA MET A 8 -1.85 25.10 17.48
C MET A 8 -0.99 25.23 16.22
N TYR A 9 -1.21 26.27 15.42
CA TYR A 9 -0.41 26.51 14.21
C TYR A 9 0.97 27.05 14.53
N GLU A 10 1.08 27.88 15.55
CA GLU A 10 2.35 28.53 15.91
C GLU A 10 3.29 27.59 16.67
N ASN A 11 2.75 26.56 17.28
CA ASN A 11 3.53 25.58 18.05
C ASN A 11 3.11 24.17 17.66
N PRO A 12 3.31 23.81 16.39
CA PRO A 12 2.89 22.49 15.92
C PRO A 12 3.71 21.40 16.59
N GLU A 13 3.02 20.36 17.04
CA GLU A 13 3.69 19.13 17.37
C GLU A 13 4.38 18.58 16.11
N PRO A 14 5.48 17.85 16.28
CA PRO A 14 6.04 17.12 15.14
C PRO A 14 4.95 16.25 14.53
N ASP A 15 4.87 16.23 13.21
CA ASP A 15 3.83 15.48 12.52
C ASP A 15 3.83 14.02 12.96
N ALA A 16 2.67 13.55 13.46
CA ALA A 16 2.48 12.15 13.79
C ALA A 16 2.47 11.28 12.53
N ALA A 17 2.11 11.88 11.39
CA ALA A 17 2.08 11.21 10.10
C ALA A 17 2.65 12.14 9.03
N THR A 18 3.45 11.59 8.14
CA THR A 18 4.06 12.36 7.05
C THR A 18 4.37 11.42 5.90
N LEU A 19 4.65 11.97 4.72
CA LEU A 19 5.15 11.17 3.60
C LEU A 19 6.65 11.04 3.70
N GLY A 20 7.15 9.88 3.33
CA GLY A 20 8.58 9.61 3.23
C GLY A 20 8.88 8.80 1.99
N THR A 21 10.15 8.74 1.62
CA THR A 21 10.61 7.96 0.48
C THR A 21 11.43 6.78 1.00
N VAL A 22 11.09 5.59 0.55
CA VAL A 22 11.79 4.37 0.96
C VAL A 22 13.21 4.40 0.39
N SER A 23 14.19 4.32 1.26
CA SER A 23 15.62 4.26 0.88
C SER A 23 16.13 2.83 0.84
N ILE A 24 15.64 1.97 1.74
CA ILE A 24 15.94 0.54 1.76
C ILE A 24 14.61 -0.19 1.81
N GLY A 25 14.33 -0.99 0.77
CA GLY A 25 13.12 -1.78 0.72
C GLY A 25 13.18 -3.05 1.53
N GLY A 26 12.07 -3.77 1.57
CA GLY A 26 11.98 -5.07 2.21
C GLY A 26 11.45 -5.03 3.62
N GLU A 27 11.68 -6.10 4.36
CA GLU A 27 11.11 -6.31 5.68
C GLU A 27 11.64 -5.33 6.71
N GLU A 28 12.93 -5.04 6.67
CA GLU A 28 13.54 -4.03 7.54
C GLU A 28 13.75 -2.73 6.76
N ALA A 29 12.63 -2.13 6.38
CA ALA A 29 12.65 -0.96 5.53
C ALA A 29 13.27 0.25 6.21
N ALA A 30 13.96 1.08 5.42
CA ALA A 30 14.40 2.40 5.83
C ALA A 30 13.70 3.44 4.99
N VAL A 31 13.39 4.57 5.58
CA VAL A 31 12.65 5.65 4.93
C VAL A 31 13.31 6.99 5.23
N VAL A 32 13.27 7.88 4.26
CA VAL A 32 13.78 9.25 4.39
C VAL A 32 12.59 10.19 4.48
N THR A 33 12.52 10.92 5.58
CA THR A 33 11.62 12.04 5.76
C THR A 33 12.46 13.31 5.79
N ASP A 34 12.83 13.78 6.96
CA ASP A 34 13.87 14.79 7.15
C ASP A 34 15.26 14.16 7.20
N THR A 35 15.35 12.97 7.80
CA THR A 35 16.58 12.15 7.88
C THR A 35 16.20 10.70 7.58
N GLU A 36 17.21 9.87 7.32
CA GLU A 36 16.98 8.43 7.15
C GLU A 36 16.63 7.79 8.48
N LYS A 37 15.55 7.00 8.47
CA LYS A 37 15.08 6.25 9.61
C LYS A 37 15.05 4.77 9.25
N ARG A 38 15.63 3.95 10.09
CA ARG A 38 15.78 2.51 9.83
C ARG A 38 14.83 1.69 10.69
N ARG A 39 14.63 0.46 10.28
CA ARG A 39 13.82 -0.53 10.99
C ARG A 39 12.38 -0.08 11.21
N ALA A 40 11.83 0.53 10.18
CA ALA A 40 10.41 0.84 10.18
C ALA A 40 9.62 -0.46 10.08
N ARG A 41 8.55 -0.56 10.86
CA ARG A 41 7.65 -1.70 10.82
C ARG A 41 6.59 -1.47 9.76
N LEU A 42 6.13 -2.54 9.14
CA LEU A 42 5.15 -2.47 8.07
C LEU A 42 3.75 -2.73 8.61
N ILE A 43 2.80 -1.91 8.20
CA ILE A 43 1.39 -2.09 8.53
C ILE A 43 0.63 -2.24 7.22
N ALA A 44 -0.22 -3.26 7.16
CA ALA A 44 -1.12 -3.51 6.05
C ALA A 44 -2.49 -3.91 6.59
N PRO A 45 -3.55 -3.82 5.79
CA PRO A 45 -4.84 -4.36 6.19
C PRO A 45 -4.73 -5.85 6.52
N GLY A 46 -5.55 -6.31 7.45
CA GLY A 46 -5.55 -7.73 7.83
C GLY A 46 -5.74 -8.63 6.61
N GLY A 47 -4.89 -9.63 6.50
CA GLY A 47 -4.90 -10.54 5.35
C GLY A 47 -4.06 -10.08 4.17
N TYR A 48 -3.50 -8.87 4.20
CA TYR A 48 -2.58 -8.38 3.19
C TYR A 48 -1.17 -8.41 3.73
N CYS A 49 -0.22 -8.68 2.87
CA CYS A 49 1.20 -8.65 3.20
C CYS A 49 1.91 -7.83 2.13
N TRP A 50 2.74 -6.89 2.56
CA TRP A 50 3.37 -5.95 1.66
C TRP A 50 4.75 -5.59 2.17
N GLN A 51 5.69 -5.48 1.27
CA GLN A 51 7.02 -4.95 1.54
C GLN A 51 7.33 -3.86 0.52
N PRO A 52 7.77 -2.68 0.96
CA PRO A 52 8.02 -1.59 0.05
C PRO A 52 9.28 -1.81 -0.77
N SER A 53 9.28 -1.29 -1.98
CA SER A 53 10.48 -1.18 -2.80
C SER A 53 11.15 0.16 -2.57
N ALA A 54 12.45 0.23 -2.79
CA ALA A 54 13.16 1.51 -2.73
C ALA A 54 12.56 2.51 -3.70
N SER A 55 12.61 3.78 -3.34
CA SER A 55 12.08 4.93 -4.09
C SER A 55 10.56 5.09 -4.03
N GLU A 56 9.83 4.22 -3.36
CA GLU A 56 8.40 4.41 -3.16
C GLU A 56 8.13 5.49 -2.12
N ASN A 57 7.06 6.26 -2.36
CA ASN A 57 6.56 7.22 -1.38
C ASN A 57 5.51 6.54 -0.51
N VAL A 58 5.69 6.62 0.79
CA VAL A 58 4.87 5.89 1.75
C VAL A 58 4.41 6.80 2.88
N LEU A 59 3.34 6.40 3.54
CA LEU A 59 2.90 7.06 4.76
C LEU A 59 3.74 6.57 5.94
N VAL A 60 4.37 7.50 6.62
CA VAL A 60 5.18 7.24 7.81
C VAL A 60 4.40 7.70 9.03
N VAL A 61 4.16 6.79 9.95
CA VAL A 61 3.44 7.06 11.20
C VAL A 61 4.39 6.87 12.36
N LYS A 62 4.49 7.89 13.20
CA LYS A 62 5.34 7.88 14.39
C LYS A 62 4.51 7.54 15.61
N GLY A 63 4.91 6.49 16.29
CA GLY A 63 4.33 6.04 17.54
C GLY A 63 5.44 5.64 18.50
N ASN A 64 5.24 4.56 19.23
CA ASN A 64 6.33 3.99 20.04
C ASN A 64 7.48 3.52 19.15
N GLU A 65 7.14 3.10 17.94
CA GLU A 65 8.08 2.77 16.89
C GLU A 65 7.69 3.54 15.65
N LEU A 66 8.45 3.38 14.59
CA LEU A 66 8.15 3.97 13.30
C LEU A 66 7.42 2.93 12.44
N TYR A 67 6.33 3.35 11.80
CA TYR A 67 5.50 2.46 10.99
C TYR A 67 5.36 3.02 9.58
N LEU A 68 5.38 2.13 8.59
CA LEU A 68 5.04 2.44 7.21
C LEU A 68 3.66 1.86 6.93
N ALA A 69 2.71 2.70 6.56
CA ALA A 69 1.30 2.33 6.48
C ALA A 69 0.75 2.54 5.08
N GLY A 70 1.40 1.98 4.09
CA GLY A 70 0.93 2.01 2.72
C GLY A 70 1.68 2.97 1.82
N ARG A 71 1.48 2.79 0.54
CA ARG A 71 2.13 3.54 -0.52
C ARG A 71 1.20 4.62 -1.06
N LEU A 72 1.77 5.78 -1.35
CA LEU A 72 1.03 6.84 -2.04
C LEU A 72 0.69 6.40 -3.45
N VAL A 73 -0.58 6.52 -3.84
CA VAL A 73 -1.03 6.25 -5.19
C VAL A 73 -1.03 7.57 -5.95
N GLU A 74 -0.13 7.70 -6.92
CA GLU A 74 0.00 8.93 -7.72
C GLU A 74 -0.72 8.82 -9.05
N ASP A 75 -0.63 7.66 -9.70
CA ASP A 75 -1.32 7.37 -10.94
C ASP A 75 -1.85 5.95 -10.86
N ALA A 76 -3.12 5.82 -10.62
CA ALA A 76 -3.74 4.51 -10.46
C ALA A 76 -3.92 3.78 -11.79
N GLY A 77 -4.07 4.50 -12.91
CA GLY A 77 -4.30 3.89 -14.20
C GLY A 77 -5.62 3.15 -14.31
N ILE A 78 -6.58 3.45 -13.43
CA ILE A 78 -7.91 2.85 -13.39
C ILE A 78 -8.95 3.96 -13.28
N GLU A 79 -10.20 3.62 -13.57
CA GLU A 79 -11.30 4.56 -13.48
C GLU A 79 -11.89 4.63 -12.07
N THR A 80 -12.64 5.68 -11.80
CA THR A 80 -13.35 5.85 -10.53
C THR A 80 -14.23 4.64 -10.27
N GLY A 81 -14.13 4.07 -9.10
CA GLY A 81 -14.89 2.90 -8.69
C GLY A 81 -14.19 1.57 -8.93
N GLU A 82 -13.15 1.56 -9.73
CA GLU A 82 -12.37 0.34 -9.98
C GLU A 82 -11.34 0.10 -8.90
N VAL A 83 -10.92 -1.15 -8.74
CA VAL A 83 -9.95 -1.57 -7.74
C VAL A 83 -8.87 -2.41 -8.42
N ARG A 84 -7.62 -2.13 -8.10
CA ARG A 84 -6.49 -2.94 -8.55
C ARG A 84 -5.65 -3.37 -7.37
N ILE A 85 -5.32 -4.66 -7.34
CA ILE A 85 -4.32 -5.21 -6.43
C ILE A 85 -3.15 -5.65 -7.31
N TYR A 86 -1.95 -5.18 -6.99
CA TYR A 86 -0.82 -5.39 -7.90
C TYR A 86 0.51 -5.47 -7.18
N SER A 87 1.45 -6.07 -7.86
CA SER A 87 2.87 -6.09 -7.49
C SER A 87 3.69 -5.55 -8.66
N ASN A 88 5.00 -5.72 -8.60
CA ASN A 88 5.86 -5.34 -9.72
C ASN A 88 5.69 -6.24 -10.95
N GLY A 89 5.04 -7.39 -10.82
CA GLY A 89 4.95 -8.36 -11.91
C GLY A 89 3.56 -8.83 -12.27
N ALA A 90 2.57 -8.63 -11.42
CA ALA A 90 1.23 -9.16 -11.65
C ALA A 90 0.17 -8.23 -11.09
N SER A 91 -1.05 -8.36 -11.58
CA SER A 91 -2.16 -7.54 -11.09
C SER A 91 -3.50 -8.25 -11.23
N ILE A 92 -4.44 -7.87 -10.37
CA ILE A 92 -5.86 -8.21 -10.47
C ILE A 92 -6.62 -6.90 -10.46
N THR A 93 -7.43 -6.66 -11.48
CA THR A 93 -8.22 -5.43 -11.59
C THR A 93 -9.70 -5.79 -11.62
N LEU A 94 -10.46 -5.16 -10.73
CA LEU A 94 -11.91 -5.26 -10.70
C LEU A 94 -12.49 -4.08 -11.47
N LYS A 95 -13.09 -4.34 -12.61
CA LYS A 95 -13.54 -3.30 -13.52
C LYS A 95 -15.02 -3.00 -13.35
N ASN A 96 -15.40 -1.76 -13.65
CA ASN A 96 -16.80 -1.32 -13.52
C ASN A 96 -17.74 -2.06 -14.48
N ASP A 97 -17.23 -2.60 -15.57
CA ASP A 97 -18.05 -3.35 -16.53
C ASP A 97 -18.33 -4.80 -16.10
N GLY A 98 -17.90 -5.18 -14.90
CA GLY A 98 -18.12 -6.50 -14.33
C GLY A 98 -17.04 -7.51 -14.64
N LYS A 99 -15.98 -7.11 -15.33
CA LYS A 99 -14.86 -7.99 -15.61
C LYS A 99 -13.85 -7.96 -14.47
N ILE A 100 -13.23 -9.10 -14.23
CA ILE A 100 -12.06 -9.22 -13.33
C ILE A 100 -10.90 -9.63 -14.24
N GLU A 101 -9.93 -8.73 -14.38
CA GLU A 101 -8.78 -8.98 -15.23
C GLU A 101 -7.59 -9.40 -14.37
N VAL A 102 -7.03 -10.57 -14.70
CA VAL A 102 -5.80 -11.06 -14.09
C VAL A 102 -4.70 -10.90 -15.12
N SER A 103 -3.66 -10.14 -14.80
CA SER A 103 -2.50 -9.95 -15.64
C SER A 103 -1.30 -10.62 -15.00
N GLY A 104 -0.70 -11.59 -15.69
CA GLY A 104 0.36 -12.43 -15.19
C GLY A 104 0.02 -13.89 -15.37
N GLU A 105 0.78 -14.77 -14.74
CA GLU A 105 0.49 -16.19 -14.74
C GLU A 105 -0.33 -16.55 -13.51
N LEU A 106 -1.42 -17.28 -13.70
CA LEU A 106 -2.26 -17.76 -12.62
C LEU A 106 -1.88 -19.21 -12.29
N TRP A 107 -1.30 -19.39 -11.11
CA TRP A 107 -0.98 -20.71 -10.58
C TRP A 107 -2.02 -21.05 -9.51
N LEU A 108 -2.80 -22.09 -9.79
CA LEU A 108 -3.89 -22.49 -8.94
C LEU A 108 -3.56 -23.84 -8.29
N ASP A 109 -3.43 -23.85 -6.98
CA ASP A 109 -3.28 -25.08 -6.20
C ASP A 109 -4.64 -25.38 -5.58
N GLY A 110 -5.41 -26.21 -6.26
CA GLY A 110 -6.78 -26.53 -5.89
C GLY A 110 -7.66 -26.66 -7.12
N ASP A 111 -8.96 -26.63 -6.89
CA ASP A 111 -9.95 -26.82 -7.93
C ASP A 111 -10.49 -25.47 -8.43
N LEU A 112 -10.74 -25.38 -9.73
CA LEU A 112 -11.37 -24.22 -10.35
C LEU A 112 -12.80 -24.58 -10.76
N TYR A 113 -13.77 -23.79 -10.32
CA TYR A 113 -15.17 -23.95 -10.69
C TYR A 113 -15.62 -22.77 -11.54
N VAL A 114 -16.25 -23.07 -12.67
CA VAL A 114 -16.84 -22.06 -13.57
C VAL A 114 -18.32 -22.38 -13.71
N ASN A 115 -19.17 -21.38 -13.37
CA ASN A 115 -20.63 -21.55 -13.37
C ASN A 115 -21.08 -22.79 -12.59
N GLY A 116 -20.43 -23.02 -11.44
CA GLY A 116 -20.75 -24.14 -10.56
C GLY A 116 -20.21 -25.48 -11.02
N GLN A 117 -19.48 -25.55 -12.09
CA GLN A 117 -18.91 -26.80 -12.59
C GLN A 117 -17.40 -26.78 -12.44
N LYS A 118 -16.86 -27.90 -11.96
CA LYS A 118 -15.42 -28.06 -11.80
C LYS A 118 -14.77 -28.15 -13.19
N MET A 119 -13.73 -27.35 -13.38
CA MET A 119 -12.94 -27.41 -14.61
C MET A 119 -11.97 -28.58 -14.53
N GLU A 120 -11.97 -29.40 -15.57
CA GLU A 120 -11.02 -30.48 -15.69
C GLU A 120 -9.81 -30.05 -16.53
N VAL A 121 -8.64 -30.46 -16.07
CA VAL A 121 -7.40 -30.22 -16.80
C VAL A 121 -7.11 -31.45 -17.65
N PRO A 122 -6.91 -31.30 -18.97
CA PRO A 122 -6.63 -32.46 -19.82
C PRO A 122 -5.29 -33.13 -19.53
#